data_b54fe1374cab2b495366c01e7ae61405
#
_entry.id   b54fe1374cab2b495366c01e7ae61405
#
_cell.length_a   1.000
_cell.length_b   1.000
_cell.length_c   1.000
_cell.angle_alpha   90.00
_cell.angle_beta   90.00
_cell.angle_gamma   90.00
#
_symmetry.space_group_name_H-M   'P 1'
#
loop_
_entity.id
_entity.type
_entity.pdbx_description
1 polymer ?
#
loop_
_entity_poly.entity_id
_entity_poly.type
_entity_poly.pdbx_seq_one_letter_code
_entity_poly.pdbx_strand_id
1 'polypeptide(L)'
;HPEHENHARWLVPYADFITLLFAFFVVMFASSQSDKGKAQQVSDSVKKALEGEHVSAVVAAILGGSPSQKGPGSAMLKGPAGAETPPPRPEELRRQQQLAELLPSLQVLSGELQSEIEKGEIKIAMEDRGLVVSFAQAALFPSGEDLISADAYAGLEKVANAISRLPNPVRLEGHTDARPINTPRFHSNWDLSSARAIALLKILTERFSVPANKLSVAGYADTAPLTSNDTEEGRGRNRRVDIVIEDAEAR
;
A
#
# COMPACT_ATOMS: atom_id res chain seq x y z
N HIS A 1 -37.08 -66.76 2.07
CA HIS A 1 -36.26 -65.88 2.95
C HIS A 1 -36.27 -64.51 2.35
N PRO A 2 -36.72 -63.45 3.04
CA PRO A 2 -36.56 -62.12 2.55
C PRO A 2 -35.10 -61.70 2.77
N GLU A 3 -34.45 -61.26 1.70
CA GLU A 3 -33.12 -60.61 1.77
C GLU A 3 -33.25 -59.30 2.56
N HIS A 4 -32.54 -59.20 3.68
CA HIS A 4 -32.38 -57.96 4.40
C HIS A 4 -31.53 -57.00 3.56
N GLU A 5 -32.16 -56.07 2.87
CA GLU A 5 -31.48 -54.96 2.25
C GLU A 5 -30.77 -54.13 3.33
N ASN A 6 -29.47 -54.08 3.22
CA ASN A 6 -28.60 -53.40 4.18
C ASN A 6 -28.67 -51.91 3.95
N HIS A 7 -29.66 -51.23 4.56
CA HIS A 7 -29.89 -49.77 4.46
C HIS A 7 -28.75 -48.92 5.00
N ALA A 8 -27.69 -49.52 5.54
CA ALA A 8 -26.57 -48.80 6.13
C ALA A 8 -25.39 -48.56 5.15
N ARG A 9 -25.48 -49.02 3.89
CA ARG A 9 -24.36 -48.90 2.92
C ARG A 9 -23.98 -47.45 2.60
N TRP A 10 -24.89 -46.51 2.75
CA TRP A 10 -24.64 -45.07 2.55
C TRP A 10 -23.89 -44.42 3.73
N LEU A 11 -23.91 -45.05 4.91
CA LEU A 11 -23.24 -44.53 6.12
C LEU A 11 -21.70 -44.54 5.99
N VAL A 12 -21.13 -45.49 5.25
CA VAL A 12 -19.68 -45.62 5.09
C VAL A 12 -19.10 -44.42 4.30
N PRO A 13 -19.62 -44.08 3.10
CA PRO A 13 -19.11 -42.90 2.38
C PRO A 13 -19.44 -41.58 3.09
N TYR A 14 -20.52 -41.51 3.88
CA TYR A 14 -20.83 -40.33 4.69
C TYR A 14 -19.84 -40.16 5.85
N ALA A 15 -19.48 -41.27 6.54
CA ALA A 15 -18.49 -41.23 7.61
C ALA A 15 -17.10 -40.82 7.07
N ASP A 16 -16.71 -41.32 5.89
CA ASP A 16 -15.44 -40.93 5.24
C ASP A 16 -15.41 -39.43 4.86
N PHE A 17 -16.53 -38.94 4.29
CA PHE A 17 -16.65 -37.52 3.98
C PHE A 17 -16.54 -36.61 5.23
N ILE A 18 -17.20 -36.99 6.33
CA ILE A 18 -17.15 -36.24 7.59
C ILE A 18 -15.74 -36.25 8.19
N THR A 19 -15.02 -37.35 8.14
CA THR A 19 -13.66 -37.47 8.66
C THR A 19 -12.67 -36.63 7.83
N LEU A 20 -12.81 -36.62 6.51
CA LEU A 20 -12.00 -35.74 5.63
C LEU A 20 -12.30 -34.27 5.86
N LEU A 21 -13.60 -33.93 6.01
CA LEU A 21 -14.01 -32.55 6.33
C LEU A 21 -13.42 -32.08 7.69
N PHE A 22 -13.50 -32.94 8.69
CA PHE A 22 -12.93 -32.64 10.01
C PHE A 22 -11.42 -32.48 9.95
N ALA A 23 -10.69 -33.36 9.26
CA ALA A 23 -9.26 -33.23 9.07
C ALA A 23 -8.89 -31.91 8.37
N PHE A 24 -9.65 -31.52 7.34
CA PHE A 24 -9.48 -30.24 6.66
C PHE A 24 -9.66 -29.05 7.59
N PHE A 25 -10.71 -29.03 8.42
CA PHE A 25 -10.93 -27.96 9.38
C PHE A 25 -9.86 -27.90 10.47
N VAL A 26 -9.34 -29.03 10.93
CA VAL A 26 -8.25 -29.07 11.91
C VAL A 26 -6.97 -28.46 11.32
N VAL A 27 -6.64 -28.80 10.07
CA VAL A 27 -5.48 -28.23 9.38
C VAL A 27 -5.67 -26.72 9.14
N MET A 28 -6.84 -26.29 8.68
CA MET A 28 -7.17 -24.86 8.50
C MET A 28 -7.10 -24.10 9.81
N PHE A 29 -7.60 -24.68 10.91
CA PHE A 29 -7.56 -24.07 12.23
C PHE A 29 -6.12 -23.98 12.76
N ALA A 30 -5.31 -25.02 12.59
CA ALA A 30 -3.91 -25.01 12.96
C ALA A 30 -3.09 -23.97 12.16
N SER A 31 -3.35 -23.84 10.86
CA SER A 31 -2.75 -22.81 9.99
C SER A 31 -3.18 -21.40 10.40
N SER A 32 -4.44 -21.20 10.75
CA SER A 32 -4.99 -19.90 11.19
C SER A 32 -4.42 -19.41 12.52
N GLN A 33 -4.01 -20.31 13.40
CA GLN A 33 -3.38 -19.94 14.68
C GLN A 33 -1.92 -19.48 14.52
N SER A 34 -1.20 -19.93 13.48
CA SER A 34 0.17 -19.50 13.21
C SER A 34 0.30 -18.01 12.89
N ASP A 35 -0.71 -17.42 12.24
CA ASP A 35 -0.67 -16.00 11.85
C ASP A 35 -0.99 -15.06 13.01
N LYS A 36 -1.80 -15.46 13.97
CA LYS A 36 -2.13 -14.64 15.16
C LYS A 36 -0.94 -14.43 16.10
N GLY A 37 -0.09 -15.44 16.25
CA GLY A 37 1.12 -15.34 17.07
C GLY A 37 2.15 -14.36 16.52
N LYS A 38 2.31 -14.33 15.19
CA LYS A 38 3.22 -13.39 14.52
C LYS A 38 2.68 -11.96 14.52
N ALA A 39 1.38 -11.77 14.32
CA ALA A 39 0.75 -10.47 14.37
C ALA A 39 0.81 -9.85 15.78
N GLN A 40 0.67 -10.64 16.82
CA GLN A 40 0.78 -10.19 18.20
C GLN A 40 2.22 -9.84 18.60
N GLN A 41 3.21 -10.63 18.17
CA GLN A 41 4.63 -10.32 18.37
C GLN A 41 5.06 -9.01 17.68
N VAL A 42 4.55 -8.76 16.47
CA VAL A 42 4.79 -7.50 15.74
C VAL A 42 4.10 -6.33 16.45
N SER A 43 2.86 -6.51 16.91
CA SER A 43 2.11 -5.48 17.65
C SER A 43 2.79 -5.12 18.97
N ASP A 44 3.27 -6.11 19.75
CA ASP A 44 3.97 -5.88 21.00
C ASP A 44 5.36 -5.28 20.82
N SER A 45 6.04 -5.62 19.73
CA SER A 45 7.33 -5.00 19.34
C SER A 45 7.15 -3.54 18.94
N VAL A 46 6.09 -3.23 18.20
CA VAL A 46 5.73 -1.85 17.79
C VAL A 46 5.29 -1.02 19.01
N LYS A 47 4.50 -1.60 19.92
CA LYS A 47 4.12 -0.93 21.19
C LYS A 47 5.33 -0.60 22.07
N LYS A 48 6.26 -1.52 22.23
CA LYS A 48 7.51 -1.27 22.98
C LYS A 48 8.41 -0.24 22.31
N ALA A 49 8.39 -0.14 20.98
CA ALA A 49 9.12 0.90 20.26
C ALA A 49 8.51 2.30 20.42
N LEU A 50 7.20 2.38 20.68
CA LEU A 50 6.49 3.65 20.89
C LEU A 50 6.56 4.18 22.33
N GLU A 51 6.88 3.33 23.31
CA GLU A 51 6.87 3.70 24.74
C GLU A 51 8.21 4.22 25.31
N GLY A 52 9.22 4.47 24.48
CA GLY A 52 10.39 5.26 24.91
C GLY A 52 11.74 4.55 24.94
N GLU A 53 12.75 5.26 24.54
CA GLU A 53 14.21 5.13 24.70
C GLU A 53 14.98 4.07 23.90
N HIS A 54 14.37 3.21 23.08
CA HIS A 54 15.13 2.18 22.35
C HIS A 54 14.95 2.17 20.82
N VAL A 55 14.70 3.33 20.20
CA VAL A 55 14.59 3.44 18.73
C VAL A 55 15.83 2.91 18.03
N SER A 56 17.02 3.11 18.62
CA SER A 56 18.28 2.64 18.05
C SER A 56 18.46 1.12 18.10
N ALA A 57 17.96 0.44 19.13
CA ALA A 57 18.08 -1.02 19.27
C ALA A 57 17.11 -1.78 18.35
N VAL A 58 15.91 -1.23 18.15
CA VAL A 58 14.91 -1.84 17.27
C VAL A 58 15.28 -1.65 15.79
N VAL A 59 15.81 -0.49 15.43
CA VAL A 59 16.34 -0.23 14.09
C VAL A 59 17.55 -1.13 13.81
N ALA A 60 18.45 -1.33 14.79
CA ALA A 60 19.59 -2.26 14.66
C ALA A 60 19.13 -3.72 14.51
N ALA A 61 18.08 -4.15 15.22
CA ALA A 61 17.52 -5.50 15.11
C ALA A 61 16.82 -5.73 13.76
N ILE A 62 16.15 -4.73 13.21
CA ILE A 62 15.51 -4.77 11.90
C ILE A 62 16.55 -4.70 10.77
N LEU A 63 17.66 -3.99 11.00
CA LEU A 63 18.77 -3.84 10.05
C LEU A 63 19.81 -4.97 10.16
N GLY A 64 19.57 -6.04 10.96
CA GLY A 64 20.44 -7.20 11.05
C GLY A 64 21.74 -6.99 11.85
N GLY A 65 21.84 -5.91 12.63
CA GLY A 65 22.95 -5.64 13.53
C GLY A 65 22.76 -6.31 14.89
N SER A 66 23.60 -7.32 15.21
CA SER A 66 23.66 -7.90 16.57
C SER A 66 24.28 -6.89 17.53
N PRO A 67 23.66 -6.56 18.68
CA PRO A 67 24.35 -5.82 19.72
C PRO A 67 25.46 -6.69 20.31
N SER A 68 26.69 -6.21 20.21
CA SER A 68 27.87 -6.82 20.80
C SER A 68 27.76 -6.83 22.32
N GLN A 69 27.19 -7.90 22.90
CA GLN A 69 27.34 -8.18 24.33
C GLN A 69 28.59 -9.04 24.56
N LYS A 70 29.60 -8.40 25.09
CA LYS A 70 30.69 -9.10 25.76
C LYS A 70 30.19 -9.67 27.08
N GLY A 71 29.87 -10.95 27.11
CA GLY A 71 29.70 -11.73 28.34
C GLY A 71 30.56 -13.00 28.27
N PRO A 72 31.27 -13.41 29.35
CA PRO A 72 32.11 -14.60 29.30
C PRO A 72 31.27 -15.86 29.51
N GLY A 73 31.32 -16.79 28.55
CA GLY A 73 30.96 -18.17 28.76
C GLY A 73 29.63 -18.62 28.17
N SER A 74 29.70 -19.19 26.96
CA SER A 74 28.98 -20.42 26.63
C SER A 74 29.57 -20.99 25.33
N ALA A 75 30.36 -21.99 25.51
CA ALA A 75 30.78 -22.88 24.44
C ALA A 75 29.63 -23.79 24.02
N MET A 76 29.61 -24.16 22.74
CA MET A 76 28.91 -25.28 22.13
C MET A 76 27.39 -25.22 21.98
N LEU A 77 26.99 -24.76 20.78
CA LEU A 77 26.03 -25.50 19.94
C LEU A 77 26.32 -25.11 18.46
N LYS A 78 27.28 -25.84 17.89
CA LYS A 78 27.50 -25.82 16.44
C LYS A 78 26.39 -26.66 15.79
N GLY A 79 25.31 -26.01 15.37
CA GLY A 79 24.37 -26.57 14.41
C GLY A 79 25.01 -26.53 13.00
N PRO A 80 24.63 -27.43 12.09
CA PRO A 80 25.21 -27.50 10.75
C PRO A 80 24.76 -26.29 9.91
N ALA A 81 25.76 -25.63 9.30
CA ALA A 81 25.67 -24.64 8.24
C ALA A 81 24.84 -23.40 8.59
N GLY A 82 25.50 -22.36 9.11
CA GLY A 82 25.04 -21.00 9.01
C GLY A 82 24.89 -20.63 7.53
N ALA A 83 23.68 -20.58 7.06
CA ALA A 83 23.38 -19.82 5.86
C ALA A 83 23.64 -18.36 6.23
N GLU A 84 24.80 -17.83 5.88
CA GLU A 84 25.03 -16.40 5.87
C GLU A 84 23.95 -15.81 4.94
N THR A 85 23.01 -15.08 5.49
CA THR A 85 22.08 -14.28 4.67
C THR A 85 22.97 -13.40 3.80
N PRO A 86 22.88 -13.49 2.48
CA PRO A 86 23.67 -12.63 1.61
C PRO A 86 23.41 -11.18 1.99
N PRO A 87 24.44 -10.30 1.92
CA PRO A 87 24.26 -8.90 2.23
C PRO A 87 23.11 -8.35 1.38
N PRO A 88 22.25 -7.50 1.97
CA PRO A 88 21.12 -6.94 1.24
C PRO A 88 21.63 -6.23 -0.02
N ARG A 89 20.93 -6.44 -1.13
CA ARG A 89 21.28 -5.80 -2.40
C ARG A 89 21.18 -4.29 -2.26
N PRO A 90 21.94 -3.51 -3.03
CA PRO A 90 21.87 -2.05 -2.98
C PRO A 90 20.46 -1.49 -3.14
N GLU A 91 19.61 -2.16 -3.93
CA GLU A 91 18.19 -1.81 -4.11
C GLU A 91 17.36 -2.05 -2.85
N GLU A 92 17.63 -3.12 -2.10
CA GLU A 92 16.94 -3.44 -0.84
C GLU A 92 17.31 -2.43 0.25
N LEU A 93 18.57 -2.01 0.29
CA LEU A 93 19.03 -0.95 1.21
C LEU A 93 18.37 0.38 0.91
N ARG A 94 18.31 0.78 -0.37
CA ARG A 94 17.62 2.00 -0.79
C ARG A 94 16.14 1.97 -0.40
N ARG A 95 15.45 0.86 -0.67
CA ARG A 95 14.04 0.69 -0.29
C ARG A 95 13.83 0.80 1.22
N GLN A 96 14.73 0.24 2.03
CA GLN A 96 14.66 0.35 3.49
C GLN A 96 14.88 1.80 3.95
N GLN A 97 15.82 2.51 3.36
CA GLN A 97 16.08 3.93 3.65
C GLN A 97 14.87 4.80 3.28
N GLN A 98 14.31 4.60 2.09
CA GLN A 98 13.11 5.29 1.62
C GLN A 98 11.90 5.04 2.55
N LEU A 99 11.69 3.79 2.96
CA LEU A 99 10.66 3.43 3.93
C LEU A 99 10.86 4.17 5.25
N ALA A 100 12.08 4.18 5.79
CA ALA A 100 12.38 4.84 7.06
C ALA A 100 12.15 6.35 7.00
N GLU A 101 12.45 7.00 5.89
CA GLU A 101 12.25 8.43 5.67
C GLU A 101 10.76 8.78 5.56
N LEU A 102 9.98 8.01 4.80
CA LEU A 102 8.59 8.35 4.48
C LEU A 102 7.54 7.77 5.45
N LEU A 103 7.93 6.82 6.33
CA LEU A 103 7.02 6.23 7.32
C LEU A 103 6.33 7.25 8.24
N PRO A 104 7.03 8.27 8.79
CA PRO A 104 6.36 9.30 9.61
C PRO A 104 5.28 10.04 8.82
N SER A 105 5.56 10.35 7.55
CA SER A 105 4.61 11.04 6.66
C SER A 105 3.40 10.18 6.34
N LEU A 106 3.61 8.87 6.15
CA LEU A 106 2.53 7.89 5.96
C LEU A 106 1.59 7.87 7.18
N GLN A 107 2.14 7.85 8.40
CA GLN A 107 1.35 7.82 9.63
C GLN A 107 0.51 9.08 9.81
N VAL A 108 1.11 10.25 9.58
CA VAL A 108 0.41 11.54 9.68
C VAL A 108 -0.70 11.63 8.65
N LEU A 109 -0.41 11.35 7.38
CA LEU A 109 -1.40 11.39 6.30
C LEU A 109 -2.53 10.39 6.51
N SER A 110 -2.22 9.16 6.94
CA SER A 110 -3.24 8.14 7.21
C SER A 110 -4.16 8.56 8.35
N GLY A 111 -3.65 9.22 9.38
CA GLY A 111 -4.46 9.74 10.48
C GLY A 111 -5.34 10.93 10.05
N GLU A 112 -4.78 11.89 9.31
CA GLU A 112 -5.53 13.08 8.86
C GLU A 112 -6.59 12.77 7.80
N LEU A 113 -6.38 11.72 6.98
CA LEU A 113 -7.25 11.32 5.86
C LEU A 113 -8.09 10.08 6.14
N GLN A 114 -8.20 9.66 7.41
CA GLN A 114 -8.89 8.42 7.76
C GLN A 114 -10.32 8.37 7.23
N SER A 115 -11.07 9.48 7.33
CA SER A 115 -12.46 9.54 6.87
C SER A 115 -12.60 9.38 5.35
N GLU A 116 -11.66 9.94 4.59
CA GLU A 116 -11.62 9.85 3.13
C GLU A 116 -11.16 8.46 2.65
N ILE A 117 -10.28 7.83 3.43
CA ILE A 117 -9.83 6.45 3.19
C ILE A 117 -10.99 5.46 3.44
N GLU A 118 -11.72 5.62 4.54
CA GLU A 118 -12.87 4.76 4.87
C GLU A 118 -14.00 4.86 3.83
N LYS A 119 -14.20 6.03 3.22
CA LYS A 119 -15.13 6.24 2.11
C LYS A 119 -14.64 5.67 0.77
N GLY A 120 -13.36 5.25 0.69
CA GLY A 120 -12.74 4.78 -0.54
C GLY A 120 -12.41 5.87 -1.57
N GLU A 121 -12.45 7.13 -1.18
CA GLU A 121 -12.12 8.28 -2.02
C GLU A 121 -10.62 8.44 -2.20
N ILE A 122 -9.85 8.06 -1.17
CA ILE A 122 -8.38 8.15 -1.11
C ILE A 122 -7.80 6.80 -0.69
N LYS A 123 -6.69 6.45 -1.30
CA LYS A 123 -5.85 5.32 -0.87
C LYS A 123 -4.42 5.81 -0.67
N ILE A 124 -3.80 5.39 0.42
CA ILE A 124 -2.40 5.69 0.71
C ILE A 124 -1.62 4.37 0.70
N ALA A 125 -0.50 4.34 -0.01
CA ALA A 125 0.36 3.17 -0.10
C ALA A 125 1.83 3.59 -0.24
N MET A 126 2.73 2.78 0.30
CA MET A 126 4.15 2.88 0.02
C MET A 126 4.47 2.01 -1.19
N GLU A 127 5.02 2.61 -2.23
CA GLU A 127 5.42 1.95 -3.49
C GLU A 127 6.91 2.19 -3.77
N ASP A 128 7.47 1.51 -4.76
CA ASP A 128 8.89 1.68 -5.14
C ASP A 128 9.22 3.11 -5.62
N ARG A 129 8.22 3.85 -6.10
CA ARG A 129 8.32 5.24 -6.55
C ARG A 129 8.14 6.28 -5.45
N GLY A 130 7.83 5.86 -4.21
CA GLY A 130 7.62 6.73 -3.06
C GLY A 130 6.32 6.46 -2.31
N LEU A 131 5.94 7.43 -1.47
CA LEU A 131 4.65 7.43 -0.79
C LEU A 131 3.57 7.96 -1.75
N VAL A 132 2.62 7.11 -2.10
CA VAL A 132 1.57 7.41 -3.07
C VAL A 132 0.25 7.67 -2.37
N VAL A 133 -0.34 8.84 -2.63
CA VAL A 133 -1.70 9.20 -2.24
C VAL A 133 -2.56 9.20 -3.50
N SER A 134 -3.36 8.16 -3.68
CA SER A 134 -4.22 7.96 -4.85
C SER A 134 -5.63 8.46 -4.56
N PHE A 135 -6.12 9.36 -5.39
CA PHE A 135 -7.49 9.82 -5.40
C PHE A 135 -8.27 9.10 -6.51
N ALA A 136 -9.40 8.50 -6.16
CA ALA A 136 -10.34 8.03 -7.17
C ALA A 136 -10.80 9.22 -8.04
N GLN A 137 -10.84 9.03 -9.37
CA GLN A 137 -11.25 10.13 -10.27
C GLN A 137 -12.59 10.75 -9.86
N ALA A 138 -13.57 9.92 -9.51
CA ALA A 138 -14.92 10.37 -9.16
C ALA A 138 -14.96 11.27 -7.90
N ALA A 139 -13.95 11.17 -7.02
CA ALA A 139 -13.81 12.04 -5.86
C ALA A 139 -13.24 13.42 -6.21
N LEU A 140 -12.49 13.53 -7.30
CA LEU A 140 -11.86 14.79 -7.70
C LEU A 140 -12.58 15.50 -8.86
N PHE A 141 -13.06 14.72 -9.85
CA PHE A 141 -13.53 15.27 -11.13
C PHE A 141 -14.88 14.69 -11.53
N PRO A 142 -15.78 15.50 -12.07
CA PRO A 142 -16.92 15.00 -12.84
C PRO A 142 -16.46 14.13 -14.01
N SER A 143 -17.33 13.26 -14.51
CA SER A 143 -17.00 12.35 -15.60
C SER A 143 -16.62 13.10 -16.88
N GLY A 144 -15.45 12.78 -17.43
CA GLY A 144 -14.94 13.39 -18.67
C GLY A 144 -14.39 14.81 -18.50
N GLU A 145 -14.33 15.35 -17.30
CA GLU A 145 -13.86 16.70 -17.01
C GLU A 145 -12.50 16.71 -16.31
N ASP A 146 -11.87 17.90 -16.31
CA ASP A 146 -10.62 18.22 -15.62
C ASP A 146 -10.77 19.34 -14.59
N LEU A 147 -12.02 19.77 -14.30
CA LEU A 147 -12.30 20.72 -13.23
C LEU A 147 -12.48 19.99 -11.91
N ILE A 148 -11.72 20.39 -10.89
CA ILE A 148 -11.81 19.76 -9.57
C ILE A 148 -13.09 20.19 -8.86
N SER A 149 -13.82 19.19 -8.35
CA SER A 149 -15.05 19.40 -7.58
C SER A 149 -14.76 20.13 -6.26
N ALA A 150 -15.67 21.01 -5.84
CA ALA A 150 -15.54 21.73 -4.58
C ALA A 150 -15.49 20.78 -3.36
N ASP A 151 -16.17 19.65 -3.43
CA ASP A 151 -16.22 18.65 -2.36
C ASP A 151 -14.84 18.00 -2.09
N ALA A 152 -13.97 17.99 -3.11
CA ALA A 152 -12.61 17.45 -2.98
C ALA A 152 -11.65 18.39 -2.23
N TYR A 153 -11.99 19.66 -2.06
CA TYR A 153 -11.05 20.65 -1.51
C TYR A 153 -10.63 20.35 -0.09
N ALA A 154 -11.50 19.84 0.75
CA ALA A 154 -11.17 19.51 2.14
C ALA A 154 -10.10 18.40 2.24
N GLY A 155 -10.22 17.34 1.44
CA GLY A 155 -9.22 16.29 1.37
C GLY A 155 -7.90 16.77 0.75
N LEU A 156 -7.99 17.58 -0.32
CA LEU A 156 -6.81 18.16 -0.97
C LEU A 156 -6.05 19.13 -0.07
N GLU A 157 -6.75 19.91 0.77
CA GLU A 157 -6.13 20.83 1.73
C GLU A 157 -5.29 20.08 2.76
N LYS A 158 -5.79 18.97 3.30
CA LYS A 158 -5.05 18.12 4.24
C LYS A 158 -3.76 17.58 3.61
N VAL A 159 -3.87 17.06 2.37
CA VAL A 159 -2.70 16.56 1.62
C VAL A 159 -1.73 17.69 1.31
N ALA A 160 -2.21 18.86 0.85
CA ALA A 160 -1.40 20.02 0.56
C ALA A 160 -0.61 20.50 1.79
N ASN A 161 -1.28 20.56 2.95
CA ASN A 161 -0.64 20.92 4.22
C ASN A 161 0.47 19.93 4.61
N ALA A 162 0.24 18.63 4.41
CA ALA A 162 1.23 17.60 4.70
C ALA A 162 2.45 17.71 3.75
N ILE A 163 2.24 17.76 2.44
CA ILE A 163 3.34 17.87 1.46
C ILE A 163 4.10 19.18 1.55
N SER A 164 3.47 20.27 1.99
CA SER A 164 4.15 21.55 2.18
C SER A 164 5.22 21.50 3.27
N ARG A 165 5.04 20.65 4.28
CA ARG A 165 5.96 20.47 5.41
C ARG A 165 7.13 19.54 5.09
N LEU A 166 7.00 18.70 4.05
CA LEU A 166 8.01 17.73 3.65
C LEU A 166 9.05 18.39 2.72
N PRO A 167 10.34 18.02 2.80
CA PRO A 167 11.35 18.50 1.87
C PRO A 167 11.24 17.84 0.50
N ASN A 168 10.55 16.73 0.41
CA ASN A 168 10.50 15.81 -0.71
C ASN A 168 9.90 16.43 -1.98
N PRO A 169 10.39 16.07 -3.17
CA PRO A 169 9.73 16.36 -4.42
C PRO A 169 8.43 15.57 -4.55
N VAL A 170 7.47 16.15 -5.26
CA VAL A 170 6.14 15.55 -5.45
C VAL A 170 5.81 15.51 -6.93
N ARG A 171 5.43 14.34 -7.42
CA ARG A 171 4.95 14.14 -8.78
C ARG A 171 3.44 13.89 -8.79
N LEU A 172 2.74 14.64 -9.63
CA LEU A 172 1.31 14.54 -9.85
C LEU A 172 1.06 13.71 -11.10
N GLU A 173 0.41 12.57 -10.95
CA GLU A 173 0.24 11.60 -12.02
C GLU A 173 -1.24 11.41 -12.34
N GLY A 174 -1.61 11.62 -13.62
CA GLY A 174 -2.96 11.33 -14.12
C GLY A 174 -3.02 9.97 -14.82
N HIS A 175 -4.08 9.21 -14.51
CA HIS A 175 -4.34 7.91 -15.11
C HIS A 175 -5.78 7.80 -15.60
N THR A 176 -5.99 7.05 -16.68
CA THR A 176 -7.31 6.71 -17.23
C THR A 176 -7.53 5.20 -17.23
N ASP A 177 -8.73 4.78 -17.55
CA ASP A 177 -8.98 3.42 -18.00
C ASP A 177 -8.64 3.27 -19.50
N ALA A 178 -8.74 2.05 -20.03
CA ALA A 178 -8.43 1.74 -21.44
C ALA A 178 -9.54 2.17 -22.43
N ARG A 179 -10.63 2.78 -21.99
CA ARG A 179 -11.65 3.31 -22.90
C ARG A 179 -11.11 4.56 -23.59
N PRO A 180 -11.06 4.60 -24.93
CA PRO A 180 -10.58 5.78 -25.63
C PRO A 180 -11.54 6.95 -25.43
N ILE A 181 -10.99 8.12 -25.17
CA ILE A 181 -11.74 9.38 -25.17
C ILE A 181 -11.45 10.14 -26.47
N ASN A 182 -12.48 10.74 -27.04
CA ASN A 182 -12.34 11.66 -28.16
C ASN A 182 -13.47 12.71 -28.08
N THR A 183 -13.15 13.84 -27.50
CA THR A 183 -14.06 14.98 -27.34
C THR A 183 -13.43 16.22 -27.96
N PRO A 184 -14.17 17.31 -28.19
CA PRO A 184 -13.58 18.57 -28.66
C PRO A 184 -12.45 19.12 -27.78
N ARG A 185 -12.43 18.74 -26.51
CA ARG A 185 -11.45 19.20 -25.51
C ARG A 185 -10.28 18.22 -25.35
N PHE A 186 -10.54 16.92 -25.38
CA PHE A 186 -9.55 15.87 -25.17
C PHE A 186 -9.59 14.87 -26.32
N HIS A 187 -8.56 14.84 -27.12
CA HIS A 187 -8.47 13.95 -28.29
C HIS A 187 -7.94 12.56 -27.94
N SER A 188 -7.37 12.39 -26.73
CA SER A 188 -6.78 11.14 -26.27
C SER A 188 -6.81 11.01 -24.74
N ASN A 189 -6.61 9.79 -24.25
CA ASN A 189 -6.40 9.52 -22.83
C ASN A 189 -5.14 10.24 -22.28
N TRP A 190 -4.16 10.51 -23.13
CA TRP A 190 -2.97 11.30 -22.80
C TRP A 190 -3.34 12.74 -22.48
N ASP A 191 -4.19 13.37 -23.29
CA ASP A 191 -4.65 14.74 -23.07
C ASP A 191 -5.42 14.83 -21.77
N LEU A 192 -6.38 13.92 -21.54
CA LEU A 192 -7.21 13.92 -20.34
C LEU A 192 -6.39 13.70 -19.07
N SER A 193 -5.49 12.70 -19.07
CA SER A 193 -4.67 12.38 -17.90
C SER A 193 -3.72 13.53 -17.54
N SER A 194 -3.09 14.13 -18.55
CA SER A 194 -2.20 15.28 -18.36
C SER A 194 -2.97 16.52 -17.88
N ALA A 195 -4.15 16.80 -18.45
CA ALA A 195 -4.98 17.93 -18.05
C ALA A 195 -5.43 17.84 -16.58
N ARG A 196 -5.78 16.63 -16.11
CA ARG A 196 -6.14 16.39 -14.71
C ARG A 196 -4.98 16.60 -13.75
N ALA A 197 -3.80 16.13 -14.10
CA ALA A 197 -2.61 16.36 -13.31
C ALA A 197 -2.23 17.85 -13.25
N ILE A 198 -2.40 18.59 -14.36
CA ILE A 198 -2.21 20.04 -14.41
C ILE A 198 -3.27 20.77 -13.58
N ALA A 199 -4.53 20.35 -13.62
CA ALA A 199 -5.58 20.94 -12.79
C ALA A 199 -5.27 20.79 -11.30
N LEU A 200 -4.76 19.61 -10.89
CA LEU A 200 -4.31 19.39 -9.52
C LEU A 200 -3.11 20.29 -9.17
N LEU A 201 -2.13 20.43 -10.05
CA LEU A 201 -0.99 21.36 -9.87
C LEU A 201 -1.48 22.78 -9.57
N LYS A 202 -2.43 23.29 -10.37
CA LYS A 202 -2.98 24.64 -10.21
C LYS A 202 -3.66 24.81 -8.83
N ILE A 203 -4.48 23.85 -8.43
CA ILE A 203 -5.15 23.94 -7.12
C ILE A 203 -4.13 23.89 -5.98
N LEU A 204 -3.13 23.02 -6.04
CA LEU A 204 -2.10 22.93 -5.01
C LEU A 204 -1.27 24.22 -4.90
N THR A 205 -0.92 24.85 -6.03
CA THR A 205 -0.10 26.05 -6.05
C THR A 205 -0.90 27.32 -5.76
N GLU A 206 -2.04 27.52 -6.44
CA GLU A 206 -2.79 28.77 -6.43
C GLU A 206 -3.69 28.91 -5.19
N ARG A 207 -4.29 27.78 -4.75
CA ARG A 207 -5.21 27.78 -3.61
C ARG A 207 -4.55 27.40 -2.30
N PHE A 208 -3.69 26.38 -2.30
CA PHE A 208 -3.07 25.85 -1.09
C PHE A 208 -1.61 26.26 -0.91
N SER A 209 -1.08 27.10 -1.81
CA SER A 209 0.26 27.70 -1.70
C SER A 209 1.41 26.68 -1.58
N VAL A 210 1.24 25.49 -2.15
CA VAL A 210 2.33 24.51 -2.23
C VAL A 210 3.41 25.03 -3.17
N PRO A 211 4.70 25.03 -2.77
CA PRO A 211 5.78 25.56 -3.61
C PRO A 211 5.88 24.83 -4.96
N ALA A 212 5.73 25.56 -6.06
CA ALA A 212 5.74 25.01 -7.42
C ALA A 212 7.05 24.28 -7.77
N ASN A 213 8.17 24.69 -7.19
CA ASN A 213 9.48 24.07 -7.43
C ASN A 213 9.60 22.63 -6.88
N LYS A 214 8.68 22.22 -6.02
CA LYS A 214 8.58 20.83 -5.54
C LYS A 214 7.73 19.94 -6.44
N LEU A 215 6.90 20.53 -7.30
CA LEU A 215 5.88 19.82 -8.05
C LEU A 215 6.33 19.50 -9.47
N SER A 216 6.01 18.31 -9.93
CA SER A 216 6.13 17.88 -11.32
C SER A 216 4.82 17.21 -11.76
N VAL A 217 4.58 17.13 -13.07
CA VAL A 217 3.34 16.60 -13.64
C VAL A 217 3.66 15.52 -14.65
N ALA A 218 2.91 14.43 -14.63
CA ALA A 218 2.95 13.37 -15.62
C ALA A 218 1.54 12.87 -15.98
N GLY A 219 1.29 12.63 -17.25
CA GLY A 219 0.09 11.93 -17.73
C GLY A 219 0.49 10.55 -18.23
N TYR A 220 -0.18 9.52 -17.75
CA TYR A 220 0.12 8.13 -18.08
C TYR A 220 -0.95 7.47 -18.96
N ALA A 221 -2.06 8.17 -19.24
CA ALA A 221 -3.19 7.57 -19.93
C ALA A 221 -3.60 6.23 -19.28
N ASP A 222 -3.76 5.17 -20.06
CA ASP A 222 -4.10 3.80 -19.64
C ASP A 222 -2.89 2.86 -19.56
N THR A 223 -1.66 3.40 -19.66
CA THR A 223 -0.43 2.60 -19.75
C THR A 223 0.06 2.02 -18.43
N ALA A 224 -0.44 2.54 -17.29
CA ALA A 224 -0.07 2.08 -15.95
C ALA A 224 -1.32 1.68 -15.14
N PRO A 225 -2.01 0.61 -15.51
CA PRO A 225 -3.23 0.17 -14.82
C PRO A 225 -2.88 -0.49 -13.48
N LEU A 226 -3.72 -0.25 -12.45
CA LEU A 226 -3.62 -0.96 -11.17
C LEU A 226 -4.29 -2.35 -11.23
N THR A 227 -5.31 -2.48 -12.05
CA THR A 227 -6.09 -3.71 -12.21
C THR A 227 -6.50 -3.90 -13.68
N SER A 228 -7.07 -5.09 -14.00
CA SER A 228 -7.61 -5.33 -15.33
C SER A 228 -8.68 -4.29 -15.72
N ASN A 229 -8.67 -3.86 -16.99
CA ASN A 229 -9.68 -2.99 -17.58
C ASN A 229 -10.96 -3.73 -18.03
N ASP A 230 -11.07 -5.06 -17.84
CA ASP A 230 -12.18 -5.86 -18.32
C ASP A 230 -13.48 -5.55 -17.57
N THR A 231 -13.40 -5.26 -16.28
CA THR A 231 -14.55 -4.96 -15.43
C THR A 231 -14.71 -3.46 -15.18
N GLU A 232 -15.95 -2.99 -14.93
CA GLU A 232 -16.17 -1.58 -14.59
C GLU A 232 -15.51 -1.20 -13.25
N GLU A 233 -15.48 -2.14 -12.30
CA GLU A 233 -14.80 -1.93 -11.03
C GLU A 233 -13.28 -1.73 -11.24
N GLY A 234 -12.65 -2.57 -12.08
CA GLY A 234 -11.24 -2.44 -12.41
C GLY A 234 -10.95 -1.12 -13.13
N ARG A 235 -11.77 -0.76 -14.12
CA ARG A 235 -11.68 0.54 -14.79
C ARG A 235 -11.82 1.71 -13.82
N GLY A 236 -12.77 1.62 -12.88
CA GLY A 236 -12.97 2.62 -11.84
C GLY A 236 -11.71 2.85 -10.99
N ARG A 237 -10.99 1.77 -10.65
CA ARG A 237 -9.72 1.83 -9.92
C ARG A 237 -8.56 2.39 -10.76
N ASN A 238 -8.60 2.17 -12.07
CA ASN A 238 -7.59 2.70 -12.99
C ASN A 238 -7.76 4.20 -13.23
N ARG A 239 -9.00 4.71 -13.22
CA ARG A 239 -9.30 6.14 -13.31
C ARG A 239 -8.96 6.84 -11.99
N ARG A 240 -7.75 7.36 -11.89
CA ARG A 240 -7.24 7.98 -10.67
C ARG A 240 -6.26 9.11 -10.95
N VAL A 241 -5.98 9.88 -9.93
CA VAL A 241 -4.83 10.80 -9.88
C VAL A 241 -4.02 10.47 -8.65
N ASP A 242 -2.72 10.27 -8.85
CA ASP A 242 -1.77 9.94 -7.81
C ASP A 242 -0.92 11.16 -7.46
N ILE A 243 -0.76 11.43 -6.17
CA ILE A 243 0.23 12.35 -5.62
C ILE A 243 1.36 11.48 -5.08
N VAL A 244 2.49 11.48 -5.76
CA VAL A 244 3.66 10.67 -5.41
C VAL A 244 4.68 11.55 -4.70
N ILE A 245 4.89 11.31 -3.41
CA ILE A 245 5.94 11.94 -2.61
C ILE A 245 7.19 11.08 -2.82
N GLU A 246 8.12 11.61 -3.59
CA GLU A 246 9.35 10.93 -3.98
C GLU A 246 10.40 10.99 -2.87
N ASP A 247 11.42 10.14 -2.96
CA ASP A 247 12.59 10.23 -2.11
C ASP A 247 13.31 11.57 -2.32
N ALA A 248 13.84 12.18 -1.26
CA ALA A 248 14.57 13.45 -1.35
C ALA A 248 15.82 13.36 -2.24
N GLU A 249 16.37 12.15 -2.40
CA GLU A 249 17.54 11.89 -3.26
C GLU A 249 17.20 11.63 -4.74
N ALA A 250 15.92 11.64 -5.12
CA ALA A 250 15.46 11.27 -6.49
C ALA A 250 15.72 12.36 -7.56
N ARG A 251 16.49 13.40 -7.27
CA ARG A 251 16.85 14.49 -8.21
C ARG A 251 18.28 14.42 -8.68
#